data_878aa24f957cca82609366c465b6e408
#
_entry.id   878aa24f957cca82609366c465b6e408
#
_cell.length_a   1.000
_cell.length_b   1.000
_cell.length_c   1.000
_cell.angle_alpha   90.00
_cell.angle_beta   90.00
_cell.angle_gamma   90.00
#
_symmetry.space_group_name_H-M   'P 1'
#
loop_
_entity.id
_entity.type
_entity.pdbx_description
1 polymer ?
#
loop_
_entity_poly.entity_id
_entity_poly.type
_entity_poly.pdbx_seq_one_letter_code
_entity_poly.pdbx_strand_id
1 'polypeptide(L)'
;VKQLTKVVIEPMRLEHLSRVLEIERASFPTPWPRDAYLQEIKGNRLASYIVAKVGEEIVGYAGMWVILDEAHITTIAVDPRYRRQSIGERLLVALIDEAMRRGARWMTLEVRKSNMAAQSLYRKYGFRDIGIRRGYYSDNREDAIVMWAGVLQEAHFQDHLRVLREKLMEGSQPGDRGEERGNGES
;
A
#
# COMPACT_ATOMS: atom_id res chain seq x y z
N VAL A 1 19.97 -2.27 19.53
CA VAL A 1 20.16 -2.45 18.08
C VAL A 1 18.78 -2.71 17.50
N LYS A 2 18.16 -1.70 16.86
CA LYS A 2 16.92 -1.93 16.09
C LYS A 2 17.31 -2.77 14.87
N GLN A 3 17.02 -4.04 14.94
CA GLN A 3 17.12 -4.94 13.81
C GLN A 3 16.12 -4.45 12.77
N LEU A 4 16.61 -4.06 11.60
CA LEU A 4 15.78 -3.64 10.49
C LEU A 4 14.89 -4.80 10.09
N THR A 5 13.62 -4.61 10.28
CA THR A 5 12.61 -5.64 10.12
C THR A 5 12.40 -5.87 8.62
N LYS A 6 12.81 -7.02 8.11
CA LYS A 6 12.61 -7.38 6.70
C LYS A 6 11.13 -7.61 6.44
N VAL A 7 10.55 -6.77 5.60
CA VAL A 7 9.17 -6.92 5.13
C VAL A 7 9.16 -7.72 3.83
N VAL A 8 8.35 -8.77 3.78
CA VAL A 8 8.16 -9.60 2.60
C VAL A 8 6.72 -9.42 2.10
N ILE A 9 6.56 -9.16 0.81
CA ILE A 9 5.26 -9.06 0.16
C ILE A 9 5.01 -10.35 -0.63
N GLU A 10 3.86 -10.95 -0.42
CA GLU A 10 3.46 -12.17 -1.12
C GLU A 10 1.95 -12.18 -1.43
N PRO A 11 1.49 -13.03 -2.38
CA PRO A 11 0.07 -13.16 -2.66
C PRO A 11 -0.73 -13.57 -1.43
N MET A 12 -1.91 -12.98 -1.27
CA MET A 12 -2.84 -13.36 -0.20
C MET A 12 -3.42 -14.74 -0.48
N ARG A 13 -3.38 -15.63 0.51
CA ARG A 13 -3.93 -16.98 0.47
C ARG A 13 -5.04 -17.16 1.51
N LEU A 14 -5.80 -18.23 1.37
CA LEU A 14 -6.92 -18.52 2.28
C LEU A 14 -6.46 -18.67 3.74
N GLU A 15 -5.29 -19.25 3.95
CA GLU A 15 -4.67 -19.40 5.28
C GLU A 15 -4.34 -18.08 5.97
N HIS A 16 -4.22 -16.99 5.20
CA HIS A 16 -3.94 -15.66 5.73
C HIS A 16 -5.19 -14.95 6.25
N LEU A 17 -6.39 -15.40 5.88
CA LEU A 17 -7.63 -14.65 6.11
C LEU A 17 -7.94 -14.37 7.57
N SER A 18 -7.66 -15.30 8.47
CA SER A 18 -7.94 -15.07 9.90
C SER A 18 -7.21 -13.83 10.40
N ARG A 19 -5.94 -13.68 10.05
CA ARG A 19 -5.12 -12.53 10.43
C ARG A 19 -5.48 -11.26 9.67
N VAL A 20 -5.78 -11.37 8.38
CA VAL A 20 -6.26 -10.25 7.56
C VAL A 20 -7.53 -9.66 8.15
N LEU A 21 -8.49 -10.48 8.57
CA LEU A 21 -9.73 -10.03 9.18
C LEU A 21 -9.54 -9.36 10.54
N GLU A 22 -8.54 -9.76 11.31
CA GLU A 22 -8.17 -9.05 12.55
C GLU A 22 -7.70 -7.63 12.25
N ILE A 23 -6.83 -7.46 11.26
CA ILE A 23 -6.34 -6.14 10.83
C ILE A 23 -7.48 -5.31 10.25
N GLU A 24 -8.36 -5.93 9.45
CA GLU A 24 -9.55 -5.29 8.87
C GLU A 24 -10.44 -4.69 9.96
N ARG A 25 -10.77 -5.46 10.98
CA ARG A 25 -11.60 -5.00 12.11
C ARG A 25 -10.94 -3.90 12.92
N ALA A 26 -9.62 -3.90 13.03
CA ALA A 26 -8.86 -2.87 13.72
C ALA A 26 -8.69 -1.58 12.89
N SER A 27 -8.87 -1.65 11.57
CA SER A 27 -8.54 -0.57 10.64
C SER A 27 -9.79 0.15 10.10
N PHE A 28 -10.91 -0.54 9.96
CA PHE A 28 -12.10 -0.01 9.29
C PHE A 28 -13.35 -0.07 10.16
N PRO A 29 -14.17 1.01 10.18
CA PRO A 29 -15.43 1.03 10.92
C PRO A 29 -16.44 0.00 10.41
N THR A 30 -16.44 -0.26 9.09
CA THR A 30 -17.31 -1.23 8.41
C THR A 30 -16.43 -2.28 7.73
N PRO A 31 -15.92 -3.26 8.49
CA PRO A 31 -15.01 -4.26 7.93
C PRO A 31 -15.71 -5.19 6.95
N TRP A 32 -14.99 -5.64 5.92
CA TRP A 32 -15.48 -6.67 5.02
C TRP A 32 -15.61 -8.01 5.74
N PRO A 33 -16.69 -8.75 5.46
CA PRO A 33 -16.85 -10.10 6.00
C PRO A 33 -15.90 -11.09 5.31
N ARG A 34 -15.67 -12.22 5.97
CA ARG A 34 -14.81 -13.29 5.45
C ARG A 34 -15.22 -13.74 4.04
N ASP A 35 -16.51 -13.89 3.79
CA ASP A 35 -17.02 -14.38 2.50
C ASP A 35 -16.69 -13.44 1.34
N ALA A 36 -16.63 -12.13 1.57
CA ALA A 36 -16.21 -11.17 0.56
C ALA A 36 -14.76 -11.43 0.13
N TYR A 37 -13.84 -11.64 1.07
CA TYR A 37 -12.46 -12.00 0.76
C TYR A 37 -12.34 -13.36 0.08
N LEU A 38 -13.12 -14.35 0.50
CA LEU A 38 -13.15 -15.66 -0.16
C LEU A 38 -13.53 -15.55 -1.64
N GLN A 39 -14.55 -14.76 -1.95
CA GLN A 39 -14.98 -14.53 -3.31
C GLN A 39 -13.89 -13.82 -4.14
N GLU A 40 -13.24 -12.82 -3.57
CA GLU A 40 -12.16 -12.10 -4.24
C GLU A 40 -10.96 -13.00 -4.54
N ILE A 41 -10.54 -13.83 -3.61
CA ILE A 41 -9.37 -14.69 -3.77
C ILE A 41 -9.67 -15.88 -4.71
N LYS A 42 -10.84 -16.50 -4.56
CA LYS A 42 -11.18 -17.72 -5.31
C LYS A 42 -11.84 -17.45 -6.66
N GLY A 43 -12.66 -16.41 -6.75
CA GLY A 43 -13.60 -16.23 -7.85
C GLY A 43 -13.35 -15.02 -8.73
N ASN A 44 -12.62 -14.03 -8.26
CA ASN A 44 -12.42 -12.80 -9.02
C ASN A 44 -11.06 -12.77 -9.72
N ARG A 45 -11.04 -13.12 -11.01
CA ARG A 45 -9.83 -13.09 -11.83
C ARG A 45 -9.27 -11.69 -12.08
N LEU A 46 -10.09 -10.66 -11.88
CA LEU A 46 -9.68 -9.25 -12.03
C LEU A 46 -8.97 -8.74 -10.78
N ALA A 47 -9.14 -9.43 -9.65
CA ALA A 47 -8.59 -9.04 -8.36
C ALA A 47 -7.12 -9.50 -8.21
N SER A 48 -6.36 -8.68 -7.49
CA SER A 48 -5.03 -9.00 -7.01
C SER A 48 -4.95 -8.57 -5.55
N TYR A 49 -4.75 -9.53 -4.65
CA TYR A 49 -4.60 -9.30 -3.20
C TYR A 49 -3.25 -9.78 -2.73
N ILE A 50 -2.60 -8.98 -1.88
CA ILE A 50 -1.26 -9.23 -1.35
C ILE A 50 -1.25 -9.03 0.17
N VAL A 51 -0.31 -9.69 0.84
CA VAL A 51 -0.02 -9.50 2.26
C VAL A 51 1.42 -9.06 2.46
N ALA A 52 1.65 -8.28 3.51
CA ALA A 52 2.97 -7.93 4.00
C ALA A 52 3.26 -8.74 5.27
N LYS A 53 4.41 -9.38 5.31
CA LYS A 53 4.87 -10.18 6.45
C LYS A 53 6.14 -9.62 7.06
N VAL A 54 6.21 -9.74 8.36
CA VAL A 54 7.43 -9.58 9.16
C VAL A 54 7.67 -10.91 9.85
N GLY A 55 8.70 -11.65 9.42
CA GLY A 55 8.83 -13.06 9.79
C GLY A 55 7.60 -13.85 9.32
N GLU A 56 6.97 -14.57 10.24
CA GLU A 56 5.74 -15.32 9.95
C GLU A 56 4.45 -14.51 10.19
N GLU A 57 4.56 -13.30 10.75
CA GLU A 57 3.41 -12.49 11.09
C GLU A 57 2.97 -11.61 9.91
N ILE A 58 1.67 -11.67 9.58
CA ILE A 58 1.05 -10.74 8.65
C ILE A 58 0.83 -9.41 9.38
N VAL A 59 1.35 -8.33 8.80
CA VAL A 59 1.33 -6.98 9.39
C VAL A 59 0.57 -5.97 8.54
N GLY A 60 0.17 -6.36 7.34
CA GLY A 60 -0.60 -5.52 6.43
C GLY A 60 -1.07 -6.30 5.22
N TYR A 61 -1.95 -5.70 4.46
CA TYR A 61 -2.46 -6.26 3.21
C TYR A 61 -2.98 -5.16 2.29
N ALA A 62 -3.13 -5.50 1.03
CA ALA A 62 -3.68 -4.61 0.03
C ALA A 62 -4.38 -5.39 -1.08
N GLY A 63 -5.25 -4.72 -1.79
CA GLY A 63 -5.95 -5.31 -2.91
C GLY A 63 -6.34 -4.30 -3.97
N MET A 64 -6.52 -4.79 -5.18
CA MET A 64 -6.99 -4.00 -6.32
C MET A 64 -7.70 -4.87 -7.33
N TRP A 65 -8.49 -4.24 -8.18
CA TRP A 65 -9.02 -4.84 -9.41
C TRP A 65 -8.31 -4.23 -10.61
N VAL A 66 -7.96 -5.05 -11.57
CA VAL A 66 -7.41 -4.58 -12.85
C VAL A 66 -8.41 -4.92 -13.95
N ILE A 67 -8.97 -3.90 -14.56
CA ILE A 67 -9.97 -4.00 -15.62
C ILE A 67 -9.44 -3.24 -16.83
N LEU A 68 -9.12 -3.98 -17.90
CA LEU A 68 -8.50 -3.40 -19.09
C LEU A 68 -7.20 -2.65 -18.75
N ASP A 69 -7.16 -1.35 -18.96
CA ASP A 69 -6.01 -0.49 -18.71
C ASP A 69 -6.08 0.29 -17.38
N GLU A 70 -7.05 -0.03 -16.52
CA GLU A 70 -7.28 0.66 -15.26
C GLU A 70 -7.16 -0.28 -14.07
N ALA A 71 -6.38 0.10 -13.07
CA ALA A 71 -6.30 -0.56 -11.77
C ALA A 71 -7.03 0.27 -10.71
N HIS A 72 -7.96 -0.35 -10.00
CA HIS A 72 -8.68 0.27 -8.90
C HIS A 72 -8.25 -0.34 -7.57
N ILE A 73 -7.58 0.43 -6.73
CA ILE A 73 -7.19 0.00 -5.39
C ILE A 73 -8.43 -0.07 -4.52
N THR A 74 -8.72 -1.25 -3.98
CA THR A 74 -9.89 -1.49 -3.14
C THR A 74 -9.58 -1.32 -1.65
N THR A 75 -8.36 -1.63 -1.23
CA THR A 75 -7.94 -1.54 0.16
C THR A 75 -6.42 -1.49 0.30
N ILE A 76 -5.95 -0.78 1.30
CA ILE A 76 -4.59 -0.88 1.87
C ILE A 76 -4.75 -0.71 3.37
N ALA A 77 -4.24 -1.66 4.15
CA ALA A 77 -4.29 -1.60 5.60
C ALA A 77 -3.00 -2.14 6.22
N VAL A 78 -2.58 -1.49 7.30
CA VAL A 78 -1.42 -1.89 8.10
C VAL A 78 -1.88 -2.05 9.55
N ASP A 79 -1.46 -3.12 10.19
CA ASP A 79 -1.69 -3.32 11.63
C ASP A 79 -1.25 -2.07 12.40
N PRO A 80 -2.10 -1.50 13.28
CA PRO A 80 -1.76 -0.31 14.05
C PRO A 80 -0.43 -0.39 14.79
N ARG A 81 -0.02 -1.58 15.23
CA ARG A 81 1.27 -1.81 15.92
C ARG A 81 2.49 -1.65 15.01
N TYR A 82 2.29 -1.74 13.69
CA TYR A 82 3.35 -1.70 12.68
C TYR A 82 3.31 -0.45 11.79
N ARG A 83 2.53 0.55 12.15
CA ARG A 83 2.46 1.82 11.42
C ARG A 83 3.77 2.60 11.52
N ARG A 84 3.99 3.52 10.56
CA ARG A 84 5.22 4.33 10.43
C ARG A 84 6.50 3.52 10.22
N GLN A 85 6.39 2.37 9.57
CA GLN A 85 7.52 1.51 9.19
C GLN A 85 7.58 1.30 7.67
N SER A 86 6.96 2.20 6.91
CA SER A 86 6.91 2.15 5.43
C SER A 86 6.24 0.90 4.85
N ILE A 87 5.44 0.18 5.64
CA ILE A 87 4.74 -1.04 5.17
C ILE A 87 3.66 -0.66 4.16
N GLY A 88 2.89 0.40 4.42
CA GLY A 88 1.90 0.91 3.48
C GLY A 88 2.51 1.34 2.14
N GLU A 89 3.67 1.99 2.16
CA GLU A 89 4.42 2.32 0.95
C GLU A 89 4.84 1.08 0.17
N ARG A 90 5.35 0.05 0.85
CA ARG A 90 5.76 -1.19 0.21
C ARG A 90 4.60 -1.93 -0.43
N LEU A 91 3.45 -1.94 0.23
CA LEU A 91 2.21 -2.49 -0.32
C LEU A 91 1.77 -1.71 -1.58
N LEU A 92 1.79 -0.38 -1.52
CA LEU A 92 1.43 0.47 -2.66
C LEU A 92 2.37 0.25 -3.85
N VAL A 93 3.68 0.21 -3.63
CA VAL A 93 4.66 -0.07 -4.69
C VAL A 93 4.42 -1.44 -5.33
N ALA A 94 4.13 -2.46 -4.52
CA ALA A 94 3.82 -3.79 -5.02
C ALA A 94 2.54 -3.81 -5.87
N LEU A 95 1.50 -3.05 -5.49
CA LEU A 95 0.29 -2.91 -6.31
C LEU A 95 0.58 -2.17 -7.62
N ILE A 96 1.39 -1.13 -7.61
CA ILE A 96 1.77 -0.40 -8.83
C ILE A 96 2.52 -1.33 -9.79
N ASP A 97 3.47 -2.11 -9.28
CA ASP A 97 4.22 -3.08 -10.09
C ASP A 97 3.30 -4.13 -10.72
N GLU A 98 2.41 -4.69 -9.93
CA GLU A 98 1.46 -5.70 -10.43
C GLU A 98 0.45 -5.09 -11.42
N ALA A 99 -0.01 -3.87 -11.19
CA ALA A 99 -0.87 -3.16 -12.13
C ALA A 99 -0.20 -3.00 -13.49
N MET A 100 1.05 -2.53 -13.51
CA MET A 100 1.84 -2.39 -14.75
C MET A 100 2.08 -3.74 -15.43
N ARG A 101 2.40 -4.78 -14.67
CA ARG A 101 2.59 -6.13 -15.20
C ARG A 101 1.32 -6.65 -15.88
N ARG A 102 0.14 -6.27 -15.37
CA ARG A 102 -1.16 -6.66 -15.92
C ARG A 102 -1.66 -5.71 -17.02
N GLY A 103 -0.86 -4.74 -17.44
CA GLY A 103 -1.18 -3.84 -18.54
C GLY A 103 -1.97 -2.59 -18.16
N ALA A 104 -2.14 -2.30 -16.87
CA ALA A 104 -2.79 -1.07 -16.46
C ALA A 104 -1.95 0.16 -16.84
N ARG A 105 -2.61 1.19 -17.32
CA ARG A 105 -2.02 2.51 -17.63
C ARG A 105 -2.37 3.54 -16.58
N TRP A 106 -3.48 3.32 -15.87
CA TRP A 106 -4.03 4.22 -14.86
C TRP A 106 -4.31 3.46 -13.58
N MET A 107 -4.15 4.17 -12.46
CA MET A 107 -4.61 3.68 -11.15
C MET A 107 -5.54 4.70 -10.52
N THR A 108 -6.58 4.21 -9.85
CA THR A 108 -7.54 5.04 -9.13
C THR A 108 -7.85 4.47 -7.76
N LEU A 109 -8.32 5.32 -6.89
CA LEU A 109 -8.80 4.95 -5.56
C LEU A 109 -9.76 6.00 -5.02
N GLU A 110 -10.51 5.62 -3.99
CA GLU A 110 -11.25 6.53 -3.12
C GLU A 110 -10.58 6.53 -1.74
N VAL A 111 -10.45 7.71 -1.16
CA VAL A 111 -9.88 7.89 0.18
C VAL A 111 -10.75 8.85 0.99
N ARG A 112 -10.92 8.56 2.29
CA ARG A 112 -11.68 9.45 3.18
C ARG A 112 -11.07 10.84 3.21
N LYS A 113 -11.92 11.85 3.14
CA LYS A 113 -11.50 13.26 3.23
C LYS A 113 -10.72 13.55 4.51
N SER A 114 -11.03 12.87 5.61
CA SER A 114 -10.32 13.00 6.89
C SER A 114 -9.01 12.23 6.97
N ASN A 115 -8.75 11.27 6.07
CA ASN A 115 -7.55 10.45 6.11
C ASN A 115 -6.36 11.14 5.44
N MET A 116 -5.79 12.12 6.13
CA MET A 116 -4.68 12.93 5.61
C MET A 116 -3.41 12.11 5.39
N ALA A 117 -3.15 11.13 6.23
CA ALA A 117 -1.96 10.28 6.11
C ALA A 117 -1.99 9.45 4.82
N ALA A 118 -3.12 8.85 4.50
CA ALA A 118 -3.29 8.09 3.26
C ALA A 118 -3.22 9.00 2.02
N GLN A 119 -3.87 10.15 2.06
CA GLN A 119 -3.81 11.13 0.97
C GLN A 119 -2.37 11.56 0.69
N SER A 120 -1.59 11.84 1.74
CA SER A 120 -0.17 12.22 1.61
C SER A 120 0.65 11.10 0.99
N LEU A 121 0.40 9.87 1.40
CA LEU A 121 1.06 8.69 0.80
C LEU A 121 0.78 8.59 -0.69
N TYR A 122 -0.48 8.69 -1.09
CA TYR A 122 -0.86 8.58 -2.50
C TYR A 122 -0.31 9.73 -3.34
N ARG A 123 -0.38 10.98 -2.85
CA ARG A 123 0.22 12.13 -3.55
C ARG A 123 1.72 12.00 -3.74
N LYS A 124 2.41 11.46 -2.74
CA LYS A 124 3.85 11.16 -2.83
C LYS A 124 4.18 10.25 -4.02
N TYR A 125 3.30 9.31 -4.34
CA TYR A 125 3.45 8.38 -5.46
C TYR A 125 2.80 8.85 -6.77
N GLY A 126 2.43 10.11 -6.87
CA GLY A 126 1.95 10.73 -8.10
C GLY A 126 0.45 10.67 -8.32
N PHE A 127 -0.32 10.24 -7.33
CA PHE A 127 -1.78 10.33 -7.37
C PHE A 127 -2.23 11.79 -7.21
N ARG A 128 -3.24 12.17 -7.98
CA ARG A 128 -3.82 13.52 -7.95
C ARG A 128 -5.31 13.44 -7.64
N ASP A 129 -5.80 14.46 -6.93
CA ASP A 129 -7.23 14.62 -6.66
C ASP A 129 -7.94 14.97 -7.97
N ILE A 130 -8.93 14.16 -8.36
CA ILE A 130 -9.70 14.43 -9.59
C ILE A 130 -11.19 14.65 -9.33
N GLY A 131 -11.67 14.38 -8.13
CA GLY A 131 -13.08 14.56 -7.81
C GLY A 131 -13.40 14.20 -6.38
N ILE A 132 -14.66 14.39 -6.04
CA ILE A 132 -15.22 14.08 -4.73
C ILE A 132 -16.48 13.24 -4.94
N ARG A 133 -16.60 12.14 -4.19
CA ARG A 133 -17.85 11.38 -4.06
C ARG A 133 -18.49 11.75 -2.72
N ARG A 134 -19.55 12.53 -2.79
CA ARG A 134 -20.23 13.04 -1.60
C ARG A 134 -20.97 11.91 -0.87
N GLY A 135 -20.83 11.88 0.47
CA GLY A 135 -21.49 10.91 1.33
C GLY A 135 -21.16 9.45 1.01
N TYR A 136 -19.99 9.21 0.43
CA TYR A 136 -19.57 7.89 -0.09
C TYR A 136 -19.52 6.80 0.98
N TYR A 137 -19.00 7.12 2.17
CA TYR A 137 -18.87 6.16 3.26
C TYR A 137 -20.16 6.07 4.06
N SER A 138 -20.74 4.88 4.13
CA SER A 138 -22.05 4.63 4.72
C SER A 138 -22.08 4.77 6.24
N ASP A 139 -20.96 4.60 6.91
CA ASP A 139 -20.85 4.65 8.38
C ASP A 139 -21.13 6.05 8.94
N ASN A 140 -20.56 7.09 8.35
CA ASN A 140 -20.69 8.47 8.84
C ASN A 140 -21.01 9.49 7.74
N ARG A 141 -21.30 9.04 6.53
CA ARG A 141 -21.59 9.90 5.35
C ARG A 141 -20.45 10.81 4.96
N GLU A 142 -19.25 10.46 5.34
CA GLU A 142 -18.05 11.19 4.95
C GLU A 142 -17.83 11.14 3.44
N ASP A 143 -17.34 12.25 2.86
CA ASP A 143 -16.96 12.32 1.45
C ASP A 143 -15.69 11.52 1.18
N ALA A 144 -15.60 10.95 0.00
CA ALA A 144 -14.37 10.40 -0.54
C ALA A 144 -13.72 11.36 -1.53
N ILE A 145 -12.41 11.47 -1.46
CA ILE A 145 -11.61 12.07 -2.53
C ILE A 145 -11.27 10.96 -3.51
N VAL A 146 -11.56 11.18 -4.80
CA VAL A 146 -11.15 10.29 -5.88
C VAL A 146 -9.80 10.74 -6.38
N MET A 147 -8.82 9.83 -6.39
CA MET A 147 -7.46 10.10 -6.81
C MET A 147 -7.08 9.21 -7.98
N TRP A 148 -6.28 9.75 -8.90
CA TRP A 148 -5.77 9.05 -10.07
C TRP A 148 -4.27 9.23 -10.21
N ALA A 149 -3.59 8.18 -10.69
CA ALA A 149 -2.20 8.21 -11.13
C ALA A 149 -2.10 7.64 -12.56
N GLY A 150 -1.20 8.16 -13.33
CA GLY A 150 -0.91 7.68 -14.66
C GLY A 150 -0.55 8.83 -15.63
N VAL A 151 -0.12 8.55 -16.83
CA VAL A 151 0.07 7.19 -17.41
C VAL A 151 1.28 6.53 -16.72
N LEU A 152 1.11 5.30 -16.23
CA LEU A 152 2.12 4.62 -15.41
C LEU A 152 3.43 4.35 -16.18
N GLN A 153 3.35 4.16 -17.49
CA GLN A 153 4.49 3.83 -18.35
C GLN A 153 5.28 5.06 -18.80
N GLU A 154 4.79 6.26 -18.55
CA GLU A 154 5.51 7.47 -18.92
C GLU A 154 6.80 7.64 -18.10
N ALA A 155 7.84 8.15 -18.77
CA ALA A 155 9.16 8.31 -18.17
C ALA A 155 9.13 9.11 -16.86
N HIS A 156 8.34 10.16 -16.81
CA HIS A 156 8.18 10.99 -15.62
C HIS A 156 7.67 10.18 -14.41
N PHE A 157 6.64 9.35 -14.60
CA PHE A 157 6.12 8.50 -13.54
C PHE A 157 7.15 7.43 -13.14
N GLN A 158 7.78 6.80 -14.10
CA GLN A 158 8.78 5.75 -13.88
C GLN A 158 10.02 6.26 -13.15
N ASP A 159 10.52 7.42 -13.51
CA ASP A 159 11.68 8.05 -12.86
C ASP A 159 11.36 8.41 -11.41
N HIS A 160 10.18 8.97 -11.17
CA HIS A 160 9.72 9.30 -9.82
C HIS A 160 9.57 8.06 -8.95
N LEU A 161 8.94 7.02 -9.48
CA LEU A 161 8.78 5.73 -8.79
C LEU A 161 10.13 5.09 -8.47
N ARG A 162 11.08 5.14 -9.40
CA ARG A 162 12.44 4.62 -9.18
C ARG A 162 13.12 5.29 -8.00
N VAL A 163 13.07 6.62 -7.92
CA VAL A 163 13.66 7.38 -6.80
C VAL A 163 13.02 6.99 -5.46
N LEU A 164 11.71 6.87 -5.42
CA LEU A 164 11.00 6.48 -4.19
C LEU A 164 11.32 5.04 -3.78
N ARG A 165 11.43 4.14 -4.74
CA ARG A 165 11.81 2.73 -4.52
C ARG A 165 13.22 2.63 -3.93
N GLU A 166 14.18 3.36 -4.46
CA GLU A 166 15.54 3.41 -3.93
C GLU A 166 15.56 3.89 -2.47
N LYS A 167 14.81 4.94 -2.15
CA LYS A 167 14.68 5.43 -0.77
C LYS A 167 14.07 4.39 0.19
N LEU A 168 13.10 3.61 -0.26
CA LEU A 168 12.53 2.51 0.53
C LEU A 168 13.58 1.43 0.83
N MET A 169 14.43 1.11 -0.14
CA MET A 169 15.51 0.12 0.01
C MET A 169 16.61 0.63 0.92
N GLU A 170 17.02 1.89 0.81
CA GLU A 170 18.01 2.51 1.70
C GLU A 170 17.55 2.52 3.15
N GLY A 171 16.29 2.86 3.43
CA GLY A 171 15.70 2.80 4.75
C GLY A 171 15.65 1.39 5.34
N SER A 172 15.94 0.35 4.55
CA SER A 172 16.01 -1.05 4.96
C SER A 172 17.43 -1.53 5.20
N GLN A 173 18.47 -0.73 4.89
CA GLN A 173 19.87 -1.06 5.16
C GLN A 173 20.31 -0.48 6.50
N PRO A 174 21.13 -1.20 7.28
CA PRO A 174 21.77 -0.64 8.46
C PRO A 174 22.66 0.53 8.00
N GLY A 175 22.36 1.70 8.49
CA GLY A 175 23.18 2.88 8.17
C GLY A 175 24.63 2.62 8.51
N ASP A 176 25.49 2.65 7.51
CA ASP A 176 26.92 2.80 7.67
C ASP A 176 27.17 4.19 8.28
N ARG A 177 27.20 4.22 9.60
CA ARG A 177 27.70 5.40 10.31
C ARG A 177 29.21 5.39 10.16
N GLY A 178 29.69 6.18 9.21
CA GLY A 178 31.09 6.48 9.08
C GLY A 178 31.72 6.73 10.44
N GLU A 179 32.72 5.92 10.78
CA GLU A 179 33.67 6.17 11.85
C GLU A 179 34.38 7.49 11.52
N GLU A 180 33.94 8.58 12.13
CA GLU A 180 34.83 9.72 12.32
C GLU A 180 35.94 9.29 13.27
N ARG A 181 37.07 8.94 12.69
CA ARG A 181 38.33 8.84 13.44
C ARG A 181 38.70 10.24 13.90
N GLY A 182 38.38 10.55 15.12
CA GLY A 182 38.96 11.66 15.84
C GLY A 182 40.43 11.35 16.12
N ASN A 183 41.31 11.89 15.29
CA ASN A 183 42.69 12.12 15.70
C ASN A 183 42.67 13.22 16.76
N GLY A 184 43.00 12.91 17.96
CA GLY A 184 43.36 13.83 19.03
C GLY A 184 44.76 13.54 19.48
N GLU A 185 45.70 14.28 18.88
CA GLU A 185 47.02 14.49 19.43
C GLU A 185 46.93 15.45 20.60
N SER A 186 47.56 15.09 21.69
CA SER A 186 48.48 15.82 22.59
C SER A 186 48.36 15.31 24.00
#